data_d1611c37569f1484622477a5efb09aa7
#
_entry.id   d1611c37569f1484622477a5efb09aa7
#
_cell.length_a   1.000
_cell.length_b   1.000
_cell.length_c   1.000
_cell.angle_alpha   90.00
_cell.angle_beta   90.00
_cell.angle_gamma   90.00
#
_symmetry.space_group_name_H-M   'P 1'
#
loop_
_entity.id
_entity.type
_entity.pdbx_description
1 polymer ?
#
loop_
_entity_poly.entity_id
_entity_poly.type
_entity_poly.pdbx_seq_one_letter_code
_entity_poly.pdbx_strand_id
1 'polypeptide(L)'
;VCGGCEQPIADRSQGFFETHPYIDILVHGEGEITFKEILLENLKQTPNFKNVAGCSVKNEDLTTFVTEARPRIKNLNEMPSPYLNGLFDGLAKDCPFVLESTIETTRGCPYSCTFCEIGTKYYNKVQRQSVEKVKKEIDWISNNKVEFIYNADSNFGLFFDDHLAVTKYMIQKKQETGYPVAHRC
;
A
#
# COMPACT_ATOMS: atom_id res chain seq x y z
N VAL A 1 5.54 -14.98 4.66
CA VAL A 1 5.91 -13.55 4.66
C VAL A 1 4.79 -12.74 5.28
N CYS A 2 5.11 -11.79 6.16
CA CYS A 2 4.16 -10.90 6.80
C CYS A 2 4.64 -9.44 6.66
N GLY A 3 3.70 -8.52 6.52
CA GLY A 3 3.94 -7.07 6.46
C GLY A 3 2.68 -6.32 6.89
N GLY A 4 2.76 -4.99 6.94
CA GLY A 4 1.64 -4.13 7.33
C GLY A 4 1.83 -3.51 8.72
N CYS A 5 0.80 -2.79 9.20
CA CYS A 5 0.89 -2.01 10.44
C CYS A 5 0.94 -2.85 11.72
N GLU A 6 0.47 -4.09 11.68
CA GLU A 6 0.44 -4.98 12.85
C GLU A 6 1.81 -5.66 13.16
N GLN A 7 2.76 -5.56 12.25
CA GLN A 7 4.08 -6.13 12.49
C GLN A 7 4.94 -5.22 13.37
N PRO A 8 5.85 -5.79 14.17
CA PRO A 8 6.74 -5.00 15.00
C PRO A 8 7.79 -4.25 14.17
N ILE A 9 8.36 -3.21 14.73
CA ILE A 9 9.60 -2.62 14.22
C ILE A 9 10.74 -3.64 14.27
N ALA A 10 11.78 -3.43 13.46
CA ALA A 10 12.85 -4.42 13.22
C ALA A 10 13.51 -4.97 14.50
N ASP A 11 13.69 -4.15 15.52
CA ASP A 11 14.29 -4.53 16.81
C ASP A 11 13.43 -5.45 17.67
N ARG A 12 12.13 -5.58 17.37
CA ARG A 12 11.19 -6.48 18.05
C ARG A 12 10.85 -7.73 17.25
N SER A 13 11.48 -7.94 16.11
CA SER A 13 11.16 -9.07 15.21
C SER A 13 11.41 -10.42 15.86
N GLN A 14 12.42 -10.56 16.74
CA GLN A 14 12.72 -11.81 17.45
C GLN A 14 11.51 -12.29 18.26
N GLY A 15 10.98 -11.46 19.15
CA GLY A 15 9.82 -11.82 19.97
C GLY A 15 8.55 -12.07 19.15
N PHE A 16 8.42 -11.41 17.98
CA PHE A 16 7.31 -11.65 17.08
C PHE A 16 7.39 -13.04 16.44
N PHE A 17 8.55 -13.49 15.98
CA PHE A 17 8.74 -14.82 15.44
C PHE A 17 8.52 -15.92 16.49
N GLU A 18 8.88 -15.67 17.75
CA GLU A 18 8.64 -16.61 18.86
C GLU A 18 7.14 -16.85 19.08
N THR A 19 6.34 -15.81 18.98
CA THR A 19 4.88 -15.88 19.15
C THR A 19 4.14 -16.28 17.87
N HIS A 20 4.77 -16.15 16.70
CA HIS A 20 4.21 -16.47 15.39
C HIS A 20 5.15 -17.39 14.58
N PRO A 21 5.36 -18.63 15.03
CA PRO A 21 6.38 -19.53 14.46
C PRO A 21 6.15 -19.91 12.99
N TYR A 22 4.94 -19.71 12.47
CA TYR A 22 4.56 -19.95 11.07
C TYR A 22 4.97 -18.82 10.11
N ILE A 23 5.54 -17.73 10.63
CA ILE A 23 6.05 -16.62 9.82
C ILE A 23 7.56 -16.74 9.69
N ASP A 24 8.10 -16.59 8.49
CA ASP A 24 9.53 -16.72 8.19
C ASP A 24 10.20 -15.39 7.88
N ILE A 25 9.43 -14.44 7.30
CA ILE A 25 9.95 -13.13 6.87
C ILE A 25 8.96 -12.04 7.28
N LEU A 26 9.48 -10.98 7.93
CA LEU A 26 8.76 -9.74 8.22
C LEU A 26 9.26 -8.64 7.29
N VAL A 27 8.35 -7.97 6.60
CA VAL A 27 8.66 -6.83 5.72
C VAL A 27 8.44 -5.53 6.48
N HIS A 28 9.44 -4.67 6.57
CA HIS A 28 9.41 -3.42 7.32
C HIS A 28 9.14 -2.21 6.43
N GLY A 29 8.31 -1.29 6.92
CA GLY A 29 7.99 -0.05 6.21
C GLY A 29 7.16 -0.25 4.94
N GLU A 30 7.52 0.45 3.86
CA GLU A 30 6.86 0.33 2.55
C GLU A 30 7.27 -0.99 1.88
N GLY A 31 6.31 -1.90 1.71
CA GLY A 31 6.58 -3.29 1.38
C GLY A 31 6.72 -3.63 -0.10
N GLU A 32 6.29 -2.75 -1.01
CA GLU A 32 6.11 -3.06 -2.42
C GLU A 32 7.40 -3.57 -3.09
N ILE A 33 8.51 -2.85 -2.90
CA ILE A 33 9.80 -3.21 -3.49
C ILE A 33 10.40 -4.41 -2.76
N THR A 34 10.36 -4.42 -1.43
CA THR A 34 10.88 -5.52 -0.61
C THR A 34 10.16 -6.83 -0.93
N PHE A 35 8.83 -6.81 -1.02
CA PHE A 35 8.06 -8.02 -1.34
C PHE A 35 8.35 -8.52 -2.76
N LYS A 36 8.45 -7.61 -3.74
CA LYS A 36 8.89 -7.96 -5.10
C LYS A 36 10.26 -8.67 -5.09
N GLU A 37 11.23 -8.13 -4.35
CA GLU A 37 12.57 -8.72 -4.27
C GLU A 37 12.55 -10.08 -3.55
N ILE A 38 11.73 -10.26 -2.50
CA ILE A 38 11.51 -11.56 -1.85
C ILE A 38 10.99 -12.58 -2.85
N LEU A 39 10.00 -12.23 -3.69
CA LEU A 39 9.46 -13.11 -4.71
C LEU A 39 10.53 -13.50 -5.74
N LEU A 40 11.31 -12.53 -6.22
CA LEU A 40 12.40 -12.80 -7.16
C LEU A 40 13.50 -13.66 -6.53
N GLU A 41 13.84 -13.43 -5.26
CA GLU A 41 14.81 -14.24 -4.54
C GLU A 41 14.32 -15.70 -4.39
N ASN A 42 13.03 -15.88 -4.11
CA ASN A 42 12.42 -17.20 -3.95
C ASN A 42 12.44 -18.04 -5.26
N LEU A 43 12.57 -17.41 -6.42
CA LEU A 43 12.68 -18.12 -7.71
C LEU A 43 14.08 -18.67 -7.99
N LYS A 44 15.09 -18.32 -7.19
CA LYS A 44 16.47 -18.81 -7.36
C LYS A 44 16.60 -20.27 -6.90
N GLN A 45 17.56 -20.99 -7.43
CA GLN A 45 17.84 -22.37 -7.01
C GLN A 45 18.27 -22.46 -5.55
N THR A 46 18.96 -21.43 -5.04
CA THR A 46 19.42 -21.30 -3.65
C THR A 46 19.02 -19.92 -3.11
N PRO A 47 17.76 -19.75 -2.65
CA PRO A 47 17.30 -18.48 -2.13
C PRO A 47 18.09 -18.02 -0.90
N ASN A 48 18.46 -16.74 -0.84
CA ASN A 48 19.07 -16.12 0.33
C ASN A 48 18.41 -14.78 0.65
N PHE A 49 17.34 -14.82 1.43
CA PHE A 49 16.54 -13.65 1.78
C PHE A 49 17.29 -12.59 2.61
N LYS A 50 18.47 -12.93 3.18
CA LYS A 50 19.34 -11.96 3.87
C LYS A 50 19.92 -10.90 2.94
N ASN A 51 19.87 -11.13 1.63
CA ASN A 51 20.29 -10.16 0.61
C ASN A 51 19.18 -9.15 0.26
N VAL A 52 17.97 -9.34 0.76
CA VAL A 52 16.83 -8.45 0.49
C VAL A 52 16.73 -7.38 1.57
N ALA A 53 16.90 -6.11 1.20
CA ALA A 53 16.78 -5.01 2.16
C ALA A 53 15.32 -4.79 2.63
N GLY A 54 15.16 -4.30 3.85
CA GLY A 54 13.87 -3.92 4.43
C GLY A 54 13.07 -5.07 5.02
N CYS A 55 13.70 -6.14 5.46
CA CYS A 55 13.02 -7.25 6.12
C CYS A 55 13.80 -7.83 7.32
N SER A 56 13.13 -8.64 8.11
CA SER A 56 13.72 -9.55 9.09
C SER A 56 13.45 -10.98 8.67
N VAL A 57 14.47 -11.83 8.73
CA VAL A 57 14.42 -13.23 8.31
C VAL A 57 14.65 -14.12 9.52
N LYS A 58 13.77 -15.10 9.72
CA LYS A 58 13.95 -16.13 10.73
C LYS A 58 14.96 -17.17 10.24
N ASN A 59 16.00 -17.45 11.02
CA ASN A 59 16.97 -18.50 10.75
C ASN A 59 16.45 -19.87 11.20
N GLU A 60 17.09 -20.95 10.77
CA GLU A 60 16.77 -22.32 11.17
C GLU A 60 16.92 -22.56 12.69
N ASP A 61 17.87 -21.88 13.32
CA ASP A 61 18.09 -21.90 14.78
C ASP A 61 17.13 -20.99 15.55
N LEU A 62 16.07 -20.46 14.89
CA LEU A 62 15.07 -19.55 15.40
C LEU A 62 15.59 -18.13 15.76
N THR A 63 16.84 -17.83 15.51
CA THR A 63 17.38 -16.46 15.63
C THR A 63 16.87 -15.59 14.49
N THR A 64 16.90 -14.28 14.68
CA THR A 64 16.44 -13.31 13.67
C THR A 64 17.64 -12.60 13.03
N PHE A 65 17.66 -12.58 11.71
CA PHE A 65 18.54 -11.73 10.93
C PHE A 65 17.78 -10.51 10.42
N VAL A 66 18.17 -9.32 10.87
CA VAL A 66 17.59 -8.04 10.39
C VAL A 66 18.46 -7.52 9.25
N THR A 67 17.86 -7.31 8.08
CA THR A 67 18.57 -6.80 6.90
C THR A 67 18.70 -5.27 6.96
N GLU A 68 19.46 -4.70 6.02
CA GLU A 68 19.58 -3.24 5.90
C GLU A 68 18.21 -2.58 5.72
N ALA A 69 18.00 -1.44 6.39
CA ALA A 69 16.75 -0.70 6.28
C ALA A 69 16.58 -0.13 4.86
N ARG A 70 15.39 -0.29 4.29
CA ARG A 70 15.07 0.28 2.98
C ARG A 70 14.61 1.73 3.14
N PRO A 71 15.14 2.66 2.32
CA PRO A 71 14.60 4.02 2.26
C PRO A 71 13.19 4.00 1.66
N ARG A 72 12.37 4.98 2.06
CA ARG A 72 11.03 5.17 1.52
C ARG A 72 11.03 5.40 0.01
N ILE A 73 9.98 4.95 -0.64
CA ILE A 73 9.70 5.23 -2.05
C ILE A 73 9.63 6.76 -2.22
N LYS A 74 10.44 7.31 -3.11
CA LYS A 74 10.56 8.77 -3.29
C LYS A 74 9.43 9.35 -4.14
N ASN A 75 8.92 8.57 -5.08
CA ASN A 75 7.92 9.01 -6.05
C ASN A 75 6.82 7.94 -6.19
N LEU A 76 5.65 8.19 -5.62
CA LEU A 76 4.51 7.26 -5.69
C LEU A 76 3.97 7.07 -7.11
N ASN A 77 4.26 7.99 -8.04
CA ASN A 77 3.81 7.85 -9.43
C ASN A 77 4.55 6.73 -10.18
N GLU A 78 5.72 6.30 -9.70
CA GLU A 78 6.48 5.17 -10.28
C GLU A 78 5.88 3.81 -9.89
N MET A 79 5.04 3.76 -8.86
CA MET A 79 4.34 2.54 -8.50
C MET A 79 3.28 2.21 -9.55
N PRO A 80 3.29 0.99 -10.11
CA PRO A 80 2.28 0.60 -11.07
C PRO A 80 0.89 0.56 -10.42
N SER A 81 -0.11 1.07 -11.11
CA SER A 81 -1.49 0.96 -10.68
C SER A 81 -2.09 -0.34 -11.19
N PRO A 82 -2.67 -1.19 -10.35
CA PRO A 82 -3.32 -2.41 -10.78
C PRO A 82 -4.57 -2.15 -11.64
N TYR A 83 -5.18 -0.97 -11.50
CA TYR A 83 -6.28 -0.52 -12.33
C TYR A 83 -5.84 -0.17 -13.75
N LEU A 84 -4.66 0.47 -13.90
CA LEU A 84 -4.19 1.03 -15.17
C LEU A 84 -3.32 0.07 -15.99
N ASN A 85 -2.87 -1.03 -15.39
CA ASN A 85 -2.02 -2.03 -16.07
C ASN A 85 -2.80 -3.25 -16.56
N GLY A 86 -4.14 -3.25 -16.45
CA GLY A 86 -5.01 -4.32 -16.91
C GLY A 86 -5.17 -5.51 -15.95
N LEU A 87 -4.53 -5.48 -14.76
CA LEU A 87 -4.58 -6.61 -13.83
C LEU A 87 -6.01 -6.93 -13.37
N PHE A 88 -6.86 -5.92 -13.24
CA PHE A 88 -8.23 -6.07 -12.75
C PHE A 88 -9.32 -6.07 -13.83
N ASP A 89 -8.95 -5.93 -15.12
CA ASP A 89 -9.95 -5.81 -16.20
C ASP A 89 -10.89 -7.02 -16.31
N GLY A 90 -10.40 -8.23 -16.05
CA GLY A 90 -11.22 -9.44 -16.04
C GLY A 90 -12.03 -9.65 -14.77
N LEU A 91 -11.56 -9.09 -13.63
CA LEU A 91 -12.21 -9.30 -12.33
C LEU A 91 -13.50 -8.50 -12.18
N ALA A 92 -13.53 -7.27 -12.70
CA ALA A 92 -14.69 -6.39 -12.54
C ALA A 92 -15.86 -6.80 -13.43
N LYS A 93 -15.58 -7.39 -14.61
CA LYS A 93 -16.59 -7.65 -15.65
C LYS A 93 -17.66 -8.66 -15.25
N ASP A 94 -17.25 -9.73 -14.58
CA ASP A 94 -18.12 -10.88 -14.27
C ASP A 94 -18.28 -11.09 -12.75
N CYS A 95 -17.97 -10.08 -11.93
CA CYS A 95 -18.10 -10.17 -10.48
C CYS A 95 -19.57 -10.06 -10.07
N PRO A 96 -20.14 -11.08 -9.40
CA PRO A 96 -21.55 -11.04 -8.95
C PRO A 96 -21.73 -10.27 -7.65
N PHE A 97 -20.66 -9.72 -7.07
CA PHE A 97 -20.67 -9.03 -5.79
C PHE A 97 -20.49 -7.52 -5.97
N VAL A 98 -20.94 -6.77 -4.97
CA VAL A 98 -20.62 -5.35 -4.82
C VAL A 98 -19.10 -5.20 -4.72
N LEU A 99 -18.55 -4.31 -5.56
CA LEU A 99 -17.10 -4.08 -5.60
C LEU A 99 -16.73 -2.82 -4.84
N GLU A 100 -15.64 -2.93 -4.07
CA GLU A 100 -14.96 -1.80 -3.47
C GLU A 100 -13.53 -1.72 -4.02
N SER A 101 -13.13 -0.52 -4.41
CA SER A 101 -11.76 -0.22 -4.82
C SER A 101 -11.04 0.56 -3.72
N THR A 102 -9.73 0.41 -3.67
CA THR A 102 -8.88 1.22 -2.79
C THR A 102 -8.01 2.14 -3.64
N ILE A 103 -8.02 3.45 -3.32
CA ILE A 103 -7.08 4.42 -3.90
C ILE A 103 -6.21 5.02 -2.80
N GLU A 104 -5.04 5.49 -3.16
CA GLU A 104 -4.15 6.25 -2.28
C GLU A 104 -3.74 7.52 -3.02
N THR A 105 -4.06 8.70 -2.47
CA THR A 105 -3.66 9.98 -3.06
C THR A 105 -2.42 10.52 -2.40
N THR A 106 -2.26 10.21 -1.09
CA THR A 106 -1.12 10.64 -0.27
C THR A 106 -0.69 9.52 0.67
N ARG A 107 0.62 9.45 0.93
CA ARG A 107 1.22 8.49 1.85
C ARG A 107 2.06 9.18 2.92
N GLY A 108 1.70 8.96 4.17
CA GLY A 108 2.35 9.51 5.35
C GLY A 108 1.49 10.55 6.06
N CYS A 109 1.97 10.98 7.23
CA CYS A 109 1.27 11.92 8.10
C CYS A 109 2.27 12.86 8.77
N PRO A 110 2.08 14.20 8.71
CA PRO A 110 3.00 15.15 9.31
C PRO A 110 2.82 15.26 10.83
N TYR A 111 1.76 14.65 11.37
CA TYR A 111 1.43 14.71 12.79
C TYR A 111 2.12 13.60 13.57
N SER A 112 2.43 13.88 14.85
CA SER A 112 3.12 12.94 15.75
C SER A 112 2.20 12.52 16.90
N CYS A 113 1.01 12.02 16.58
CA CYS A 113 0.05 11.55 17.60
C CYS A 113 0.64 10.34 18.36
N THR A 114 0.65 10.40 19.68
CA THR A 114 1.32 9.42 20.55
C THR A 114 0.72 8.01 20.48
N PHE A 115 -0.52 7.88 20.02
CA PHE A 115 -1.26 6.62 19.89
C PHE A 115 -1.24 6.03 18.46
N CYS A 116 -0.64 6.75 17.48
CA CYS A 116 -0.75 6.40 16.06
C CYS A 116 0.56 5.81 15.53
N GLU A 117 0.51 4.63 14.95
CA GLU A 117 1.67 3.98 14.31
C GLU A 117 2.24 4.80 13.13
N ILE A 118 1.38 5.50 12.39
CA ILE A 118 1.79 6.34 11.26
C ILE A 118 2.47 7.64 11.75
N GLY A 119 2.24 8.07 12.99
CA GLY A 119 2.90 9.22 13.62
C GLY A 119 4.41 9.03 13.89
N THR A 120 5.01 7.95 13.40
CA THR A 120 6.45 7.68 13.54
C THR A 120 7.28 8.54 12.59
N LYS A 121 8.57 8.72 12.92
CA LYS A 121 9.50 9.47 12.04
C LYS A 121 9.58 8.92 10.62
N TYR A 122 9.32 7.63 10.45
CA TYR A 122 9.36 6.99 9.14
C TYR A 122 8.34 7.58 8.17
N TYR A 123 7.10 7.86 8.63
CA TYR A 123 6.01 8.36 7.79
C TYR A 123 5.78 9.87 7.88
N ASN A 124 6.61 10.65 8.60
CA ASN A 124 6.37 12.08 8.82
C ASN A 124 6.48 12.94 7.54
N LYS A 125 7.21 12.48 6.53
CA LYS A 125 7.28 13.14 5.23
C LYS A 125 6.17 12.60 4.33
N VAL A 126 5.16 13.43 4.07
CA VAL A 126 4.05 13.06 3.21
C VAL A 126 4.46 13.12 1.75
N GLN A 127 4.15 12.06 1.02
CA GLN A 127 4.33 11.95 -0.42
C GLN A 127 2.96 12.00 -1.11
N ARG A 128 2.92 12.44 -2.38
CA ARG A 128 1.68 12.58 -3.15
C ARG A 128 1.76 11.80 -4.45
N GLN A 129 0.63 11.25 -4.86
CA GLN A 129 0.41 10.87 -6.25
C GLN A 129 -0.04 12.09 -7.06
N SER A 130 0.19 12.08 -8.37
CA SER A 130 -0.36 13.11 -9.24
C SER A 130 -1.88 12.99 -9.35
N VAL A 131 -2.56 14.12 -9.35
CA VAL A 131 -4.02 14.18 -9.54
C VAL A 131 -4.44 13.50 -10.84
N GLU A 132 -3.64 13.60 -11.89
CA GLU A 132 -3.88 12.97 -13.19
C GLU A 132 -3.86 11.44 -13.11
N LYS A 133 -2.94 10.85 -12.34
CA LYS A 133 -2.91 9.39 -12.13
C LYS A 133 -4.14 8.93 -11.37
N VAL A 134 -4.48 9.61 -10.28
CA VAL A 134 -5.68 9.30 -9.48
C VAL A 134 -6.96 9.43 -10.31
N LYS A 135 -7.08 10.46 -11.16
CA LYS A 135 -8.23 10.61 -12.08
C LYS A 135 -8.36 9.44 -13.05
N LYS A 136 -7.26 8.95 -13.62
CA LYS A 136 -7.28 7.77 -14.48
C LYS A 136 -7.75 6.51 -13.74
N GLU A 137 -7.35 6.34 -12.49
CA GLU A 137 -7.86 5.25 -11.64
C GLU A 137 -9.37 5.38 -11.38
N ILE A 138 -9.86 6.60 -11.12
CA ILE A 138 -11.30 6.88 -10.99
C ILE A 138 -12.04 6.62 -12.30
N ASP A 139 -11.45 6.91 -13.47
CA ASP A 139 -12.02 6.56 -14.77
C ASP A 139 -12.21 5.05 -14.90
N TRP A 140 -11.18 4.27 -14.57
CA TRP A 140 -11.27 2.81 -14.57
C TRP A 140 -12.36 2.31 -13.63
N ILE A 141 -12.39 2.81 -12.39
CA ILE A 141 -13.38 2.47 -11.36
C ILE A 141 -14.81 2.75 -11.86
N SER A 142 -15.04 3.93 -12.41
CA SER A 142 -16.35 4.35 -12.90
C SER A 142 -16.79 3.55 -14.12
N ASN A 143 -15.89 3.30 -15.08
CA ASN A 143 -16.18 2.54 -16.30
C ASN A 143 -16.44 1.06 -16.01
N ASN A 144 -15.86 0.50 -14.95
CA ASN A 144 -16.11 -0.87 -14.50
C ASN A 144 -17.21 -0.98 -13.46
N LYS A 145 -17.96 0.11 -13.22
CA LYS A 145 -19.13 0.16 -12.32
C LYS A 145 -18.83 -0.28 -10.90
N VAL A 146 -17.62 0.04 -10.40
CA VAL A 146 -17.26 -0.22 -9.00
C VAL A 146 -18.03 0.75 -8.11
N GLU A 147 -18.75 0.21 -7.12
CA GLU A 147 -19.71 0.98 -6.31
C GLU A 147 -19.03 1.88 -5.29
N PHE A 148 -17.98 1.38 -4.65
CA PHE A 148 -17.35 2.07 -3.54
C PHE A 148 -15.88 2.33 -3.79
N ILE A 149 -15.43 3.52 -3.33
CA ILE A 149 -14.02 3.86 -3.22
C ILE A 149 -13.69 4.01 -1.74
N TYR A 150 -12.70 3.25 -1.27
CA TYR A 150 -12.02 3.50 -0.01
C TYR A 150 -10.72 4.26 -0.27
N ASN A 151 -10.54 5.39 0.42
CA ASN A 151 -9.30 6.14 0.36
C ASN A 151 -8.40 5.73 1.53
N ALA A 152 -7.21 5.20 1.20
CA ALA A 152 -6.23 4.72 2.17
C ALA A 152 -5.32 5.81 2.72
N ASP A 153 -5.57 7.07 2.42
CA ASP A 153 -4.77 8.19 2.93
C ASP A 153 -4.87 8.29 4.46
N SER A 154 -3.75 8.54 5.11
CA SER A 154 -3.76 8.81 6.55
C SER A 154 -4.47 10.12 6.92
N ASN A 155 -4.54 11.08 5.99
CA ASN A 155 -5.17 12.40 6.16
C ASN A 155 -5.70 12.93 4.82
N PHE A 156 -6.84 12.42 4.38
CA PHE A 156 -7.51 12.99 3.21
C PHE A 156 -7.94 14.44 3.51
N GLY A 157 -7.64 15.36 2.61
CA GLY A 157 -7.85 16.81 2.81
C GLY A 157 -6.57 17.58 3.17
N LEU A 158 -5.48 16.92 3.54
CA LEU A 158 -4.22 17.58 3.89
C LEU A 158 -3.70 18.50 2.77
N PHE A 159 -3.80 18.06 1.51
CA PHE A 159 -3.48 18.86 0.33
C PHE A 159 -4.79 19.31 -0.31
N PHE A 160 -5.37 20.37 0.20
CA PHE A 160 -6.73 20.80 -0.08
C PHE A 160 -7.06 20.88 -1.58
N ASP A 161 -6.20 21.54 -2.37
CA ASP A 161 -6.47 21.74 -3.80
C ASP A 161 -6.47 20.43 -4.60
N ASP A 162 -5.51 19.55 -4.33
CA ASP A 162 -5.40 18.23 -4.97
C ASP A 162 -6.62 17.36 -4.60
N HIS A 163 -6.95 17.29 -3.31
CA HIS A 163 -8.08 16.48 -2.83
C HIS A 163 -9.43 17.05 -3.29
N LEU A 164 -9.56 18.37 -3.36
CA LEU A 164 -10.75 19.01 -3.92
C LEU A 164 -10.90 18.69 -5.41
N ALA A 165 -9.79 18.70 -6.17
CA ALA A 165 -9.81 18.36 -7.59
C ALA A 165 -10.21 16.89 -7.80
N VAL A 166 -9.69 15.97 -6.99
CA VAL A 166 -10.04 14.53 -6.99
C VAL A 166 -11.52 14.35 -6.65
N THR A 167 -12.00 14.98 -5.57
CA THR A 167 -13.41 14.89 -5.14
C THR A 167 -14.37 15.42 -6.19
N LYS A 168 -14.09 16.58 -6.77
CA LYS A 168 -14.91 17.13 -7.86
C LYS A 168 -14.96 16.18 -9.05
N TYR A 169 -13.86 15.54 -9.38
CA TYR A 169 -13.78 14.58 -10.47
C TYR A 169 -14.62 13.32 -10.19
N MET A 170 -14.57 12.79 -8.96
CA MET A 170 -15.46 11.68 -8.55
C MET A 170 -16.93 12.03 -8.68
N ILE A 171 -17.32 13.26 -8.24
CA ILE A 171 -18.72 13.75 -8.36
C ILE A 171 -19.13 13.83 -9.84
N GLN A 172 -18.26 14.37 -10.70
CA GLN A 172 -18.51 14.42 -12.13
C GLN A 172 -18.72 13.01 -12.70
N LYS A 173 -17.83 12.06 -12.40
CA LYS A 173 -17.95 10.68 -12.87
C LYS A 173 -19.22 9.99 -12.39
N LYS A 174 -19.60 10.22 -11.13
CA LYS A 174 -20.88 9.73 -10.60
C LYS A 174 -22.09 10.30 -11.37
N GLN A 175 -22.05 11.58 -11.76
CA GLN A 175 -23.12 12.18 -12.56
C GLN A 175 -23.17 11.60 -13.99
N GLU A 176 -22.01 11.29 -14.59
CA GLU A 176 -21.89 10.75 -15.95
C GLU A 176 -22.27 9.27 -16.03
N THR A 177 -21.85 8.47 -15.07
CA THR A 177 -21.90 7.00 -15.13
C THR A 177 -22.79 6.35 -14.06
N GLY A 178 -23.12 7.07 -13.00
CA GLY A 178 -23.72 6.53 -11.78
C GLY A 178 -22.70 6.01 -10.76
N TYR A 179 -21.41 5.95 -11.10
CA TYR A 179 -20.36 5.37 -10.29
C TYR A 179 -19.18 6.33 -10.11
N PRO A 180 -18.44 6.24 -8.95
CA PRO A 180 -18.76 5.41 -7.77
C PRO A 180 -20.03 5.90 -7.05
N VAL A 181 -20.70 5.01 -6.34
CA VAL A 181 -21.89 5.35 -5.55
C VAL A 181 -21.50 6.15 -4.30
N ALA A 182 -20.43 5.73 -3.62
CA ALA A 182 -19.91 6.41 -2.44
C ALA A 182 -18.38 6.35 -2.35
N HIS A 183 -17.83 7.32 -1.62
CA HIS A 183 -16.42 7.44 -1.27
C HIS A 183 -16.29 7.46 0.26
N ARG A 184 -15.34 6.69 0.79
CA ARG A 184 -14.99 6.63 2.21
C ARG A 184 -13.55 7.09 2.40
N CYS A 185 -13.29 7.92 3.41
CA CYS A 185 -11.96 8.40 3.80
C CYS A 185 -11.83 8.48 5.33
#